data_a6f3e8301e49fdf8df1d0b36c3c7b602
#
_entry.id   a6f3e8301e49fdf8df1d0b36c3c7b602
#
_cell.length_a   1.000
_cell.length_b   1.000
_cell.length_c   1.000
_cell.angle_alpha   90.00
_cell.angle_beta   90.00
_cell.angle_gamma   90.00
#
_symmetry.space_group_name_H-M   'P 1'
#
loop_
_entity.id
_entity.type
_entity.pdbx_description
1 polymer ?
#
loop_
_entity_poly.entity_id
_entity_poly.type
_entity_poly.pdbx_seq_one_letter_code
_entity_poly.pdbx_strand_id
1 'polypeptide(L)'
;HIKPCNTKSSEAHNRRTAEYMRNIGESRIYIVPELSADNEQWINPDFGNSNLQTHYDNIKRMVKEKTGRAMQEKERERKGKNGKIIKVAGCSPIREGVLLIKPDTTLADVKKFGEECQRRWGITPLQIFLHKDEGHWLNGQPDAEDKESFQVGEKWFKPNYHAHIVFDWMNHDTGKSQKLNDNDMIEMQTLASDILSMQRGQSKSETGKEHLERNDFIIEKQKAELQRIDETKRHKEQQVSLAEQELKLVKSEIHTDKLKSVATD
;
A
#
# COMPACT_ATOMS: atom_id res chain seq x y z
N HIS A 1 -1.81 -2.42 -6.79
CA HIS A 1 -3.27 -2.39 -6.57
C HIS A 1 -3.91 -1.23 -7.33
N ILE A 2 -5.02 -1.49 -8.05
CA ILE A 2 -5.77 -0.45 -8.77
C ILE A 2 -7.19 -0.40 -8.20
N LYS A 3 -7.64 0.81 -7.82
CA LYS A 3 -8.96 1.03 -7.21
C LYS A 3 -9.66 2.26 -7.79
N PRO A 4 -10.98 2.42 -7.57
CA PRO A 4 -11.68 3.66 -7.89
C PRO A 4 -10.95 4.87 -7.29
N CYS A 5 -10.71 5.89 -8.11
CA CYS A 5 -10.04 7.11 -7.67
C CYS A 5 -11.05 8.05 -6.98
N ASN A 6 -10.68 8.56 -5.80
CA ASN A 6 -11.35 9.72 -5.24
C ASN A 6 -10.69 10.98 -5.84
N THR A 7 -11.34 11.58 -6.83
CA THR A 7 -10.78 12.65 -7.64
C THR A 7 -10.20 13.81 -6.85
N LYS A 8 -10.85 14.21 -5.74
CA LYS A 8 -10.40 15.35 -4.92
C LYS A 8 -9.26 14.98 -3.98
N SER A 9 -9.43 13.92 -3.19
CA SER A 9 -8.42 13.55 -2.19
C SER A 9 -7.15 12.98 -2.82
N SER A 10 -7.30 12.21 -3.90
CA SER A 10 -6.17 11.66 -4.64
C SER A 10 -5.33 12.77 -5.28
N GLU A 11 -5.95 13.70 -5.99
CA GLU A 11 -5.22 14.81 -6.61
C GLU A 11 -4.55 15.72 -5.57
N ALA A 12 -5.21 15.99 -4.44
CA ALA A 12 -4.63 16.78 -3.36
C ALA A 12 -3.40 16.10 -2.73
N HIS A 13 -3.49 14.79 -2.48
CA HIS A 13 -2.38 13.97 -1.99
C HIS A 13 -1.23 13.93 -2.99
N ASN A 14 -1.51 13.56 -4.23
CA ASN A 14 -0.50 13.33 -5.26
C ASN A 14 0.28 14.62 -5.59
N ARG A 15 -0.40 15.76 -5.59
CA ARG A 15 0.22 17.07 -5.86
C ARG A 15 0.81 17.76 -4.63
N ARG A 16 0.71 17.16 -3.43
CA ARG A 16 1.15 17.81 -2.17
C ARG A 16 0.57 19.22 -2.04
N THR A 17 -0.75 19.38 -2.28
CA THR A 17 -1.34 20.71 -2.19
C THR A 17 -1.12 21.32 -0.80
N ALA A 18 -0.96 22.64 -0.72
CA ALA A 18 -0.72 23.31 0.54
C ALA A 18 -1.83 23.06 1.58
N GLU A 19 -3.08 22.89 1.13
CA GLU A 19 -4.20 22.52 1.99
C GLU A 19 -4.05 21.09 2.52
N TYR A 20 -3.70 20.13 1.65
CA TYR A 20 -3.45 18.75 2.05
C TYR A 20 -2.33 18.69 3.09
N MET A 21 -1.20 19.35 2.83
CA MET A 21 -0.04 19.37 3.73
C MET A 21 -0.37 19.99 5.09
N ARG A 22 -1.21 21.05 5.15
CA ARG A 22 -1.68 21.63 6.43
C ARG A 22 -2.62 20.70 7.21
N ASN A 23 -3.41 19.88 6.50
CA ASN A 23 -4.41 19.00 7.11
C ASN A 23 -3.84 17.64 7.55
N ILE A 24 -2.59 17.32 7.18
CA ILE A 24 -1.87 16.17 7.72
C ILE A 24 -1.52 16.50 9.17
N GLY A 25 -2.26 15.92 10.14
CA GLY A 25 -1.97 16.12 11.56
C GLY A 25 -0.63 15.50 11.95
N GLU A 26 0.00 16.04 13.00
CA GLU A 26 1.31 15.57 13.51
C GLU A 26 1.37 14.06 13.79
N SER A 27 0.27 13.46 14.22
CA SER A 27 0.17 12.02 14.46
C SER A 27 0.23 11.16 13.18
N ARG A 28 0.18 11.77 12.01
CA ARG A 28 0.20 11.13 10.69
C ARG A 28 1.34 11.63 9.81
N ILE A 29 2.35 12.27 10.40
CA ILE A 29 3.52 12.73 9.65
C ILE A 29 4.30 11.51 9.16
N TYR A 30 4.06 11.15 7.92
CA TYR A 30 4.77 10.14 7.15
C TYR A 30 5.41 10.74 5.90
N ILE A 31 5.34 12.05 5.75
CA ILE A 31 5.97 12.82 4.67
C ILE A 31 7.12 13.64 5.27
N VAL A 32 8.27 13.58 4.64
CA VAL A 32 9.44 14.42 4.93
C VAL A 32 9.47 15.56 3.91
N PRO A 33 9.03 16.79 4.27
CA PRO A 33 8.88 17.88 3.30
C PRO A 33 10.17 18.24 2.56
N GLU A 34 11.32 18.06 3.21
CA GLU A 34 12.64 18.33 2.63
C GLU A 34 12.94 17.42 1.43
N LEU A 35 12.34 16.22 1.40
CA LEU A 35 12.49 15.25 0.30
C LEU A 35 11.45 15.45 -0.80
N SER A 36 10.44 16.32 -0.60
CA SER A 36 9.40 16.52 -1.61
C SER A 36 9.93 17.16 -2.90
N ALA A 37 11.12 17.76 -2.86
CA ALA A 37 11.80 18.25 -4.05
C ALA A 37 12.26 17.11 -5.02
N ASP A 38 12.42 15.89 -4.50
CA ASP A 38 12.80 14.72 -5.28
C ASP A 38 11.58 14.00 -5.91
N ASN A 39 10.38 14.45 -5.60
CA ASN A 39 9.16 13.93 -6.22
C ASN A 39 9.09 14.36 -7.69
N GLU A 40 8.67 13.43 -8.52
CA GLU A 40 8.53 13.67 -9.96
C GLU A 40 7.07 13.51 -10.38
N GLN A 41 6.67 14.22 -11.43
CA GLN A 41 5.32 14.09 -11.96
C GLN A 41 5.28 14.17 -13.48
N TRP A 42 4.32 13.50 -14.05
CA TRP A 42 3.94 13.61 -15.46
C TRP A 42 2.42 13.74 -15.59
N ILE A 43 2.01 14.68 -16.38
CA ILE A 43 0.59 14.90 -16.73
C ILE A 43 0.46 14.65 -18.24
N ASN A 44 -0.50 13.83 -18.61
CA ASN A 44 -0.77 13.57 -20.02
C ASN A 44 -1.11 14.89 -20.73
N PRO A 45 -0.40 15.24 -21.82
CA PRO A 45 -0.68 16.47 -22.57
C PRO A 45 -2.12 16.59 -23.06
N ASP A 46 -2.75 15.46 -23.45
CA ASP A 46 -4.13 15.44 -23.91
C ASP A 46 -5.14 15.66 -22.77
N PHE A 47 -4.72 15.40 -21.53
CA PHE A 47 -5.49 15.75 -20.33
C PHE A 47 -5.46 17.26 -20.06
N GLY A 48 -4.40 17.93 -20.49
CA GLY A 48 -4.22 19.38 -20.39
C GLY A 48 -4.19 19.90 -18.95
N ASN A 49 -4.70 21.13 -18.76
CA ASN A 49 -4.79 21.79 -17.45
C ASN A 49 -6.04 21.40 -16.63
N SER A 50 -6.79 20.38 -17.06
CA SER A 50 -7.97 19.88 -16.36
C SER A 50 -7.57 19.23 -15.04
N ASN A 51 -8.42 19.37 -14.01
CA ASN A 51 -8.32 18.53 -12.83
C ASN A 51 -9.15 17.24 -13.01
N LEU A 52 -8.91 16.26 -12.15
CA LEU A 52 -9.59 14.96 -12.24
C LEU A 52 -11.11 15.07 -12.11
N GLN A 53 -11.62 16.03 -11.33
CA GLN A 53 -13.07 16.23 -11.20
C GLN A 53 -13.67 16.76 -12.51
N THR A 54 -13.04 17.73 -13.15
CA THR A 54 -13.48 18.23 -14.47
C THR A 54 -13.46 17.13 -15.51
N HIS A 55 -12.43 16.31 -15.51
CA HIS A 55 -12.35 15.16 -16.44
C HIS A 55 -13.46 14.14 -16.16
N TYR A 56 -13.74 13.83 -14.89
CA TYR A 56 -14.85 12.98 -14.50
C TYR A 56 -16.20 13.50 -15.03
N ASP A 57 -16.45 14.80 -14.91
CA ASP A 57 -17.68 15.44 -15.40
C ASP A 57 -17.73 15.42 -16.93
N ASN A 58 -16.61 15.55 -17.63
CA ASN A 58 -16.51 15.38 -19.07
C ASN A 58 -16.86 13.95 -19.51
N ILE A 59 -16.35 12.93 -18.79
CA ILE A 59 -16.70 11.53 -19.03
C ILE A 59 -18.21 11.32 -18.88
N LYS A 60 -18.84 11.88 -17.85
CA LYS A 60 -20.31 11.77 -17.67
C LYS A 60 -21.08 12.30 -18.89
N ARG A 61 -20.65 13.45 -19.42
CA ARG A 61 -21.26 14.02 -20.63
C ARG A 61 -21.04 13.12 -21.84
N MET A 62 -19.82 12.69 -22.07
CA MET A 62 -19.45 11.78 -23.16
C MET A 62 -20.26 10.48 -23.10
N VAL A 63 -20.40 9.84 -21.91
CA VAL A 63 -21.20 8.62 -21.74
C VAL A 63 -22.65 8.86 -22.16
N LYS A 64 -23.26 9.98 -21.73
CA LYS A 64 -24.62 10.33 -22.10
C LYS A 64 -24.77 10.55 -23.61
N GLU A 65 -23.83 11.22 -24.23
CA GLU A 65 -23.81 11.48 -25.67
C GLU A 65 -23.68 10.18 -26.50
N LYS A 66 -22.73 9.31 -26.11
CA LYS A 66 -22.43 8.06 -26.84
C LYS A 66 -23.47 6.97 -26.61
N THR A 67 -24.06 6.89 -25.42
CA THR A 67 -24.94 5.76 -25.05
C THR A 67 -26.42 6.16 -24.96
N GLY A 68 -26.74 7.44 -24.99
CA GLY A 68 -28.10 7.97 -24.77
C GLY A 68 -28.56 7.84 -23.31
N ARG A 69 -27.71 7.40 -22.38
CA ARG A 69 -28.04 7.14 -20.98
C ARG A 69 -27.06 7.83 -20.04
N ALA A 70 -27.56 8.26 -18.88
CA ALA A 70 -26.68 8.76 -17.83
C ALA A 70 -25.75 7.65 -17.32
N MET A 71 -24.51 8.02 -16.99
CA MET A 71 -23.56 7.11 -16.34
C MET A 71 -24.12 6.64 -14.99
N GLN A 72 -24.07 5.35 -14.76
CA GLN A 72 -24.48 4.77 -13.47
C GLN A 72 -23.36 4.97 -12.44
N GLU A 73 -23.50 5.93 -11.56
CA GLU A 73 -22.50 6.28 -10.54
C GLU A 73 -22.61 5.46 -9.27
N LYS A 74 -23.83 5.00 -8.93
CA LYS A 74 -24.09 4.28 -7.69
C LYS A 74 -24.37 2.80 -7.94
N GLU A 75 -24.08 1.98 -6.93
CA GLU A 75 -24.51 0.58 -6.95
C GLU A 75 -26.04 0.50 -7.11
N ARG A 76 -26.50 -0.48 -7.85
CA ARG A 76 -27.92 -0.79 -8.00
C ARG A 76 -28.15 -2.29 -7.93
N GLU A 77 -29.34 -2.64 -7.52
CA GLU A 77 -29.82 -4.02 -7.56
C GLU A 77 -30.60 -4.31 -8.85
N ARG A 78 -30.43 -5.51 -9.37
CA ARG A 78 -31.26 -6.03 -10.45
C ARG A 78 -31.62 -7.48 -10.20
N LYS A 79 -32.79 -7.92 -10.67
CA LYS A 79 -33.15 -9.35 -10.69
C LYS A 79 -32.37 -10.05 -11.80
N GLY A 80 -31.66 -11.10 -11.45
CA GLY A 80 -31.02 -12.03 -12.39
C GLY A 80 -32.06 -12.95 -13.08
N LYS A 81 -31.61 -13.70 -14.08
CA LYS A 81 -32.48 -14.65 -14.82
C LYS A 81 -33.11 -15.73 -13.91
N ASN A 82 -32.47 -16.06 -12.82
CA ASN A 82 -32.90 -17.04 -11.79
C ASN A 82 -33.73 -16.41 -10.65
N GLY A 83 -34.17 -15.15 -10.77
CA GLY A 83 -34.88 -14.43 -9.74
C GLY A 83 -34.04 -13.91 -8.57
N LYS A 84 -32.75 -14.25 -8.49
CA LYS A 84 -31.85 -13.75 -7.44
C LYS A 84 -31.52 -12.27 -7.67
N ILE A 85 -31.44 -11.51 -6.58
CA ILE A 85 -30.97 -10.13 -6.60
C ILE A 85 -29.45 -10.11 -6.84
N ILE A 86 -29.03 -9.38 -7.86
CA ILE A 86 -27.64 -9.16 -8.22
C ILE A 86 -27.32 -7.69 -7.97
N LYS A 87 -26.31 -7.42 -7.17
CA LYS A 87 -25.74 -6.08 -7.00
C LYS A 87 -24.83 -5.75 -8.17
N VAL A 88 -25.07 -4.63 -8.80
CA VAL A 88 -24.27 -4.11 -9.92
C VAL A 88 -23.58 -2.85 -9.45
N ALA A 89 -22.26 -2.91 -9.35
CA ALA A 89 -21.46 -1.77 -8.92
C ALA A 89 -21.64 -0.56 -9.86
N GLY A 90 -21.44 0.63 -9.30
CA GLY A 90 -21.36 1.86 -10.07
C GLY A 90 -20.15 1.87 -11.01
N CYS A 91 -20.21 2.70 -12.03
CA CYS A 91 -19.08 2.96 -12.91
C CYS A 91 -18.00 3.73 -12.16
N SER A 92 -16.76 3.25 -12.28
CA SER A 92 -15.57 3.96 -11.79
C SER A 92 -14.71 4.33 -13.00
N PRO A 93 -14.99 5.47 -13.65
CA PRO A 93 -14.36 5.86 -14.89
C PRO A 93 -12.90 6.27 -14.70
N ILE A 94 -12.54 6.74 -13.54
CA ILE A 94 -11.17 7.08 -13.17
C ILE A 94 -10.72 6.13 -12.06
N ARG A 95 -9.57 5.51 -12.27
CA ARG A 95 -8.97 4.59 -11.30
C ARG A 95 -7.53 4.97 -11.01
N GLU A 96 -7.09 4.69 -9.81
CA GLU A 96 -5.73 4.95 -9.36
C GLU A 96 -5.04 3.64 -9.01
N GLY A 97 -3.84 3.47 -9.55
CA GLY A 97 -2.92 2.41 -9.22
C GLY A 97 -1.77 2.91 -8.37
N VAL A 98 -1.38 2.12 -7.37
CA VAL A 98 -0.16 2.35 -6.58
C VAL A 98 0.83 1.25 -6.91
N LEU A 99 2.04 1.64 -7.29
CA LEU A 99 3.18 0.79 -7.60
C LEU A 99 4.29 1.06 -6.58
N LEU A 100 4.82 0.02 -5.95
CA LEU A 100 6.11 0.13 -5.26
C LEU A 100 7.18 0.33 -6.33
N ILE A 101 8.16 1.17 -6.03
CA ILE A 101 9.29 1.45 -6.91
C ILE A 101 10.60 1.38 -6.13
N LYS A 102 11.71 1.26 -6.85
CA LYS A 102 13.07 1.36 -6.27
C LYS A 102 13.51 2.82 -6.20
N PRO A 103 14.54 3.14 -5.39
CA PRO A 103 15.10 4.50 -5.34
C PRO A 103 15.55 5.03 -6.69
N ASP A 104 16.04 4.14 -7.57
CA ASP A 104 16.56 4.44 -8.90
C ASP A 104 15.52 4.37 -10.03
N THR A 105 14.26 4.02 -9.71
CA THR A 105 13.18 4.02 -10.70
C THR A 105 12.91 5.43 -11.18
N THR A 106 12.84 5.60 -12.49
CA THR A 106 12.62 6.89 -13.15
C THR A 106 11.16 7.10 -13.53
N LEU A 107 10.79 8.36 -13.71
CA LEU A 107 9.48 8.73 -14.25
C LEU A 107 9.23 8.12 -15.64
N ALA A 108 10.30 7.97 -16.45
CA ALA A 108 10.22 7.34 -17.78
C ALA A 108 9.83 5.87 -17.71
N ASP A 109 10.31 5.13 -16.71
CA ASP A 109 9.97 3.71 -16.50
C ASP A 109 8.48 3.56 -16.17
N VAL A 110 7.99 4.38 -15.23
CA VAL A 110 6.58 4.34 -14.83
C VAL A 110 5.66 4.82 -15.97
N LYS A 111 6.10 5.82 -16.74
CA LYS A 111 5.39 6.27 -17.94
C LYS A 111 5.29 5.17 -18.98
N LYS A 112 6.37 4.44 -19.26
CA LYS A 112 6.39 3.29 -20.16
C LYS A 112 5.38 2.21 -19.72
N PHE A 113 5.29 1.94 -18.41
CA PHE A 113 4.27 1.04 -17.89
C PHE A 113 2.85 1.56 -18.19
N GLY A 114 2.57 2.83 -17.97
CA GLY A 114 1.28 3.45 -18.29
C GLY A 114 0.93 3.36 -19.77
N GLU A 115 1.89 3.64 -20.67
CA GLU A 115 1.73 3.54 -22.14
C GLU A 115 1.45 2.09 -22.59
N GLU A 116 2.13 1.11 -22.00
CA GLU A 116 1.86 -0.30 -22.26
C GLU A 116 0.48 -0.74 -21.75
N CYS A 117 0.00 -0.20 -20.64
CA CYS A 117 -1.36 -0.43 -20.17
C CYS A 117 -2.40 0.14 -21.16
N GLN A 118 -2.14 1.30 -21.72
CA GLN A 118 -3.01 1.89 -22.76
C GLN A 118 -3.03 1.02 -24.02
N ARG A 119 -1.86 0.58 -24.47
CA ARG A 119 -1.71 -0.24 -25.68
C ARG A 119 -2.40 -1.60 -25.55
N ARG A 120 -2.30 -2.26 -24.37
CA ARG A 120 -2.83 -3.62 -24.17
C ARG A 120 -4.30 -3.64 -23.80
N TRP A 121 -4.74 -2.72 -22.94
CA TRP A 121 -6.08 -2.75 -22.34
C TRP A 121 -6.92 -1.51 -22.61
N GLY A 122 -6.39 -0.53 -23.35
CA GLY A 122 -7.11 0.69 -23.68
C GLY A 122 -7.39 1.61 -22.49
N ILE A 123 -6.67 1.44 -21.36
CA ILE A 123 -6.76 2.32 -20.20
C ILE A 123 -5.71 3.42 -20.32
N THR A 124 -6.14 4.67 -20.37
CA THR A 124 -5.26 5.81 -20.68
C THR A 124 -4.67 6.40 -19.41
N PRO A 125 -3.33 6.48 -19.26
CA PRO A 125 -2.73 7.18 -18.13
C PRO A 125 -2.97 8.69 -18.26
N LEU A 126 -3.52 9.30 -17.19
CA LEU A 126 -3.79 10.73 -17.10
C LEU A 126 -2.71 11.47 -16.35
N GLN A 127 -2.27 10.89 -15.24
CA GLN A 127 -1.30 11.50 -14.31
C GLN A 127 -0.42 10.41 -13.71
N ILE A 128 0.85 10.73 -13.53
CA ILE A 128 1.83 9.88 -12.84
C ILE A 128 2.56 10.77 -11.80
N PHE A 129 2.70 10.26 -10.59
CA PHE A 129 3.43 10.91 -9.51
C PHE A 129 4.36 9.89 -8.86
N LEU A 130 5.64 10.21 -8.76
CA LEU A 130 6.61 9.44 -8.01
C LEU A 130 6.79 10.12 -6.65
N HIS A 131 6.52 9.39 -5.59
CA HIS A 131 6.69 9.87 -4.22
C HIS A 131 7.96 9.25 -3.61
N LYS A 132 8.92 10.11 -3.32
CA LYS A 132 10.19 9.77 -2.68
C LYS A 132 10.28 10.34 -1.26
N ASP A 133 9.25 11.07 -0.83
CA ASP A 133 9.16 11.81 0.43
C ASP A 133 8.30 11.10 1.50
N GLU A 134 7.71 9.95 1.18
CA GLU A 134 6.88 9.20 2.12
C GLU A 134 7.61 8.03 2.76
N GLY A 135 7.22 7.71 3.98
CA GLY A 135 7.76 6.58 4.72
C GLY A 135 7.21 6.47 6.13
N HIS A 136 7.99 5.94 7.03
CA HIS A 136 7.63 5.89 8.45
C HIS A 136 8.85 6.10 9.35
N TRP A 137 8.61 6.68 10.52
CA TRP A 137 9.64 6.88 11.53
C TRP A 137 9.89 5.60 12.30
N LEU A 138 11.16 5.28 12.54
CA LEU A 138 11.56 4.15 13.37
C LEU A 138 11.71 4.57 14.83
N ASN A 139 11.37 3.67 15.75
CA ASN A 139 11.52 3.87 17.19
C ASN A 139 12.93 3.52 17.69
N GLY A 140 13.97 3.75 16.89
CA GLY A 140 15.36 3.45 17.21
C GLY A 140 16.19 3.28 15.96
N GLN A 141 17.42 2.76 16.11
CA GLN A 141 18.27 2.45 14.97
C GLN A 141 17.67 1.29 14.15
N PRO A 142 17.78 1.34 12.81
CA PRO A 142 17.37 0.24 11.96
C PRO A 142 18.27 -0.99 12.19
N ASP A 143 17.76 -2.16 11.78
CA ASP A 143 18.55 -3.37 11.79
C ASP A 143 19.76 -3.25 10.84
N ALA A 144 20.84 -3.96 11.13
CA ALA A 144 22.09 -3.89 10.34
C ALA A 144 21.89 -4.27 8.87
N GLU A 145 20.85 -5.02 8.55
CA GLU A 145 20.48 -5.41 7.19
C GLU A 145 19.66 -4.35 6.44
N ASP A 146 19.08 -3.39 7.17
CA ASP A 146 18.29 -2.30 6.58
C ASP A 146 19.20 -1.21 6.04
N LYS A 147 19.45 -1.25 4.72
CA LYS A 147 20.28 -0.28 4.00
C LYS A 147 19.49 0.89 3.42
N GLU A 148 18.16 0.86 3.54
CA GLU A 148 17.29 1.87 2.94
C GLU A 148 16.93 2.98 3.92
N SER A 149 16.92 2.67 5.23
CA SER A 149 16.64 3.66 6.26
C SER A 149 17.80 4.64 6.44
N PHE A 150 17.46 5.91 6.59
CA PHE A 150 18.42 6.99 6.81
C PHE A 150 17.98 7.93 7.92
N GLN A 151 18.91 8.74 8.40
CA GLN A 151 18.67 9.66 9.50
C GLN A 151 18.18 11.02 8.97
N VAL A 152 17.08 11.50 9.56
CA VAL A 152 16.54 12.85 9.32
C VAL A 152 16.49 13.54 10.69
N GLY A 153 17.38 14.51 10.91
CA GLY A 153 17.60 15.09 12.23
C GLY A 153 18.06 14.03 13.23
N GLU A 154 17.36 13.86 14.33
CA GLU A 154 17.66 12.89 15.38
C GLU A 154 16.91 11.55 15.21
N LYS A 155 16.06 11.43 14.21
CA LYS A 155 15.19 10.26 14.01
C LYS A 155 15.56 9.46 12.78
N TRP A 156 15.36 8.16 12.84
CA TRP A 156 15.51 7.28 11.70
C TRP A 156 14.21 7.21 10.91
N PHE A 157 14.32 7.29 9.59
CA PHE A 157 13.21 7.26 8.65
C PHE A 157 13.41 6.11 7.67
N LYS A 158 12.37 5.28 7.52
CA LYS A 158 12.33 4.23 6.51
C LYS A 158 11.45 4.70 5.34
N PRO A 159 12.03 4.96 4.17
CA PRO A 159 11.30 5.44 3.02
C PRO A 159 10.35 4.34 2.48
N ASN A 160 9.28 4.78 1.85
CA ASN A 160 8.34 3.95 1.11
C ASN A 160 8.18 4.54 -0.29
N TYR A 161 9.15 4.25 -1.15
CA TYR A 161 9.13 4.73 -2.53
C TYR A 161 8.00 4.10 -3.33
N HIS A 162 7.14 4.93 -3.89
CA HIS A 162 6.01 4.45 -4.67
C HIS A 162 5.60 5.46 -5.74
N ALA A 163 4.88 4.96 -6.75
CA ALA A 163 4.29 5.78 -7.78
C ALA A 163 2.77 5.64 -7.77
N HIS A 164 2.08 6.75 -7.96
CA HIS A 164 0.66 6.80 -8.26
C HIS A 164 0.47 6.97 -9.75
N ILE A 165 -0.39 6.13 -10.36
CA ILE A 165 -0.82 6.29 -11.73
C ILE A 165 -2.33 6.40 -11.74
N VAL A 166 -2.82 7.50 -12.27
CA VAL A 166 -4.25 7.72 -12.47
C VAL A 166 -4.61 7.42 -13.91
N PHE A 167 -5.58 6.53 -14.11
CA PHE A 167 -6.03 6.09 -15.42
C PHE A 167 -7.47 6.54 -15.72
N ASP A 168 -7.71 6.93 -16.96
CA ASP A 168 -9.05 6.90 -17.56
C ASP A 168 -9.36 5.46 -17.97
N TRP A 169 -10.45 4.94 -17.46
CA TRP A 169 -10.88 3.55 -17.65
C TRP A 169 -11.99 3.41 -18.69
N MET A 170 -12.19 4.45 -19.50
CA MET A 170 -13.28 4.51 -20.46
C MET A 170 -12.79 4.34 -21.91
N ASN A 171 -13.61 3.69 -22.69
CA ASN A 171 -13.51 3.76 -24.14
C ASN A 171 -14.34 4.95 -24.63
N HIS A 172 -13.68 5.98 -25.11
CA HIS A 172 -14.30 7.25 -25.53
C HIS A 172 -15.08 7.14 -26.84
N ASP A 173 -14.84 6.12 -27.67
CA ASP A 173 -15.61 5.89 -28.90
C ASP A 173 -16.99 5.33 -28.60
N THR A 174 -17.07 4.45 -27.59
CA THR A 174 -18.30 3.73 -27.25
C THR A 174 -19.01 4.24 -26.02
N GLY A 175 -18.36 5.08 -25.19
CA GLY A 175 -18.87 5.53 -23.90
C GLY A 175 -18.97 4.42 -22.85
N LYS A 176 -18.24 3.30 -23.03
CA LYS A 176 -18.27 2.15 -22.13
C LYS A 176 -16.97 2.03 -21.33
N SER A 177 -17.06 1.51 -20.11
CA SER A 177 -15.88 1.19 -19.32
C SER A 177 -15.12 0.00 -19.92
N GLN A 178 -13.81 0.07 -19.92
CA GLN A 178 -12.93 -1.07 -20.22
C GLN A 178 -13.20 -2.19 -19.19
N LYS A 179 -13.20 -3.42 -19.68
CA LYS A 179 -13.44 -4.60 -18.85
C LYS A 179 -12.18 -5.45 -18.84
N LEU A 180 -11.51 -5.42 -17.69
CA LEU A 180 -10.38 -6.29 -17.41
C LEU A 180 -10.86 -7.42 -16.50
N ASN A 181 -10.38 -8.62 -16.78
CA ASN A 181 -10.60 -9.81 -15.97
C ASN A 181 -9.39 -10.07 -15.05
N ASP A 182 -9.44 -11.11 -14.23
CA ASP A 182 -8.38 -11.44 -13.28
C ASP A 182 -7.06 -11.78 -13.98
N ASN A 183 -7.10 -12.42 -15.16
CA ASN A 183 -5.88 -12.71 -15.93
C ASN A 183 -5.23 -11.44 -16.46
N ASP A 184 -6.02 -10.45 -16.92
CA ASP A 184 -5.50 -9.14 -17.33
C ASP A 184 -4.79 -8.45 -16.17
N MET A 185 -5.36 -8.55 -14.95
CA MET A 185 -4.75 -7.96 -13.74
C MET A 185 -3.45 -8.67 -13.34
N ILE A 186 -3.39 -10.01 -13.51
CA ILE A 186 -2.18 -10.79 -13.29
C ILE A 186 -1.10 -10.41 -14.32
N GLU A 187 -1.46 -10.30 -15.58
CA GLU A 187 -0.56 -9.88 -16.66
C GLU A 187 -0.03 -8.46 -16.43
N MET A 188 -0.89 -7.54 -15.97
CA MET A 188 -0.51 -6.17 -15.63
C MET A 188 0.52 -6.13 -14.48
N GLN A 189 0.36 -6.98 -13.47
CA GLN A 189 1.34 -7.10 -12.39
C GLN A 189 2.70 -7.64 -12.89
N THR A 190 2.68 -8.60 -13.80
CA THR A 190 3.89 -9.14 -14.44
C THR A 190 4.56 -8.05 -15.29
N LEU A 191 3.80 -7.33 -16.10
CA LEU A 191 4.29 -6.22 -16.89
C LEU A 191 4.97 -5.13 -16.03
N ALA A 192 4.37 -4.79 -14.90
CA ALA A 192 4.96 -3.83 -13.96
C ALA A 192 6.31 -4.33 -13.44
N SER A 193 6.41 -5.61 -13.03
CA SER A 193 7.66 -6.20 -12.53
C SER A 193 8.75 -6.21 -13.59
N ASP A 194 8.41 -6.52 -14.83
CA ASP A 194 9.36 -6.59 -15.96
C ASP A 194 9.91 -5.20 -16.31
N ILE A 195 9.02 -4.20 -16.44
CA ILE A 195 9.42 -2.82 -16.79
C ILE A 195 10.24 -2.19 -15.68
N LEU A 196 9.85 -2.37 -14.42
CA LEU A 196 10.55 -1.80 -13.26
C LEU A 196 11.75 -2.63 -12.80
N SER A 197 12.01 -3.77 -13.46
CA SER A 197 13.07 -4.72 -13.08
C SER A 197 13.01 -5.08 -11.59
N MET A 198 11.80 -5.40 -11.11
CA MET A 198 11.51 -5.74 -9.72
C MET A 198 11.00 -7.16 -9.62
N GLN A 199 11.20 -7.78 -8.46
CA GLN A 199 10.60 -9.08 -8.18
C GLN A 199 9.07 -8.96 -8.18
N ARG A 200 8.40 -9.81 -8.96
CA ARG A 200 6.95 -9.87 -8.98
C ARG A 200 6.42 -10.36 -7.62
N GLY A 201 5.45 -9.65 -7.07
CA GLY A 201 4.72 -10.12 -5.90
C GLY A 201 3.89 -11.37 -6.20
N GLN A 202 3.62 -12.16 -5.17
CA GLN A 202 2.77 -13.35 -5.30
C GLN A 202 1.32 -12.95 -5.64
N SER A 203 0.70 -13.74 -6.50
CA SER A 203 -0.69 -13.51 -6.89
C SER A 203 -1.66 -13.96 -5.77
N LYS A 204 -2.88 -13.41 -5.79
CA LYS A 204 -3.97 -13.87 -4.90
C LYS A 204 -4.27 -15.36 -5.09
N SER A 205 -4.19 -15.86 -6.31
CA SER A 205 -4.39 -17.29 -6.62
C SER A 205 -3.34 -18.20 -5.97
N GLU A 206 -2.12 -17.71 -5.77
CA GLU A 206 -1.04 -18.45 -5.11
C GLU A 206 -1.12 -18.36 -3.58
N THR A 207 -1.47 -17.21 -3.05
CA THR A 207 -1.46 -16.96 -1.60
C THR A 207 -2.80 -17.21 -0.92
N GLY A 208 -3.90 -17.17 -1.66
CA GLY A 208 -5.26 -17.17 -1.12
C GLY A 208 -5.62 -15.94 -0.28
N LYS A 209 -4.70 -14.97 -0.17
CA LYS A 209 -4.88 -13.78 0.66
C LYS A 209 -5.61 -12.68 -0.10
N GLU A 210 -6.57 -12.03 0.57
CA GLU A 210 -7.17 -10.80 0.09
C GLU A 210 -6.21 -9.63 0.26
N HIS A 211 -6.34 -8.63 -0.62
CA HIS A 211 -5.65 -7.36 -0.42
C HIS A 211 -6.24 -6.66 0.80
N LEU A 212 -5.37 -6.29 1.73
CA LEU A 212 -5.76 -5.51 2.89
C LEU A 212 -5.58 -4.02 2.61
N GLU A 213 -6.57 -3.23 2.99
CA GLU A 213 -6.40 -1.78 3.05
C GLU A 213 -5.34 -1.44 4.11
N ARG A 214 -4.74 -0.25 3.98
CA ARG A 214 -3.60 0.17 4.82
C ARG A 214 -3.82 -0.06 6.32
N ASN A 215 -4.99 0.31 6.83
CA ASN A 215 -5.28 0.19 8.25
C ASN A 215 -5.38 -1.28 8.68
N ASP A 216 -6.02 -2.12 7.89
CA ASP A 216 -6.14 -3.56 8.17
C ASP A 216 -4.77 -4.25 8.12
N PHE A 217 -3.93 -3.87 7.17
CA PHE A 217 -2.55 -4.35 7.08
C PHE A 217 -1.72 -3.96 8.33
N ILE A 218 -1.84 -2.70 8.77
CA ILE A 218 -1.17 -2.23 10.00
C ILE A 218 -1.66 -3.02 11.22
N ILE A 219 -2.96 -3.22 11.34
CA ILE A 219 -3.56 -3.98 12.45
C ILE A 219 -3.07 -5.43 12.44
N GLU A 220 -3.03 -6.10 11.29
CA GLU A 220 -2.50 -7.47 11.19
C GLU A 220 -1.02 -7.54 11.55
N LYS A 221 -0.22 -6.60 11.07
CA LYS A 221 1.20 -6.53 11.41
C LYS A 221 1.41 -6.33 12.93
N GLN A 222 0.64 -5.43 13.54
CA GLN A 222 0.70 -5.21 14.99
C GLN A 222 0.26 -6.44 15.79
N LYS A 223 -0.77 -7.15 15.36
CA LYS A 223 -1.19 -8.42 15.99
C LYS A 223 -0.11 -9.49 15.92
N ALA A 224 0.52 -9.64 14.75
CA ALA A 224 1.61 -10.59 14.59
C ALA A 224 2.83 -10.26 15.48
N GLU A 225 3.15 -8.96 15.62
CA GLU A 225 4.23 -8.51 16.50
C GLU A 225 3.90 -8.75 17.97
N LEU A 226 2.69 -8.46 18.42
CA LEU A 226 2.22 -8.77 19.77
C LEU A 226 2.34 -10.27 20.08
N GLN A 227 1.95 -11.14 19.14
CA GLN A 227 2.10 -12.59 19.30
C GLN A 227 3.56 -13.00 19.51
N ARG A 228 4.49 -12.44 18.73
CA ARG A 228 5.94 -12.71 18.88
C ARG A 228 6.46 -12.25 20.24
N ILE A 229 6.03 -11.06 20.70
CA ILE A 229 6.40 -10.53 22.02
C ILE A 229 5.87 -11.44 23.13
N ASP A 230 4.62 -11.89 23.03
CA ASP A 230 4.03 -12.79 24.01
C ASP A 230 4.73 -14.15 24.06
N GLU A 231 5.08 -14.72 22.91
CA GLU A 231 5.86 -15.96 22.83
C GLU A 231 7.25 -15.79 23.46
N THR A 232 7.93 -14.70 23.14
CA THR A 232 9.24 -14.38 23.72
C THR A 232 9.16 -14.19 25.24
N LYS A 233 8.12 -13.52 25.73
CA LYS A 233 7.86 -13.32 27.14
C LYS A 233 7.64 -14.64 27.86
N ARG A 234 6.78 -15.51 27.33
CA ARG A 234 6.53 -16.85 27.89
C ARG A 234 7.81 -17.69 27.97
N HIS A 235 8.63 -17.65 26.92
CA HIS A 235 9.91 -18.37 26.92
C HIS A 235 10.86 -17.85 28.00
N LYS A 236 10.96 -16.52 28.17
CA LYS A 236 11.77 -15.93 29.24
C LYS A 236 11.23 -16.27 30.66
N GLU A 237 9.92 -16.24 30.86
CA GLU A 237 9.29 -16.63 32.10
C GLU A 237 9.58 -18.09 32.45
N GLN A 238 9.57 -19.01 31.49
CA GLN A 238 9.96 -20.39 31.68
C GLN A 238 11.44 -20.52 32.09
N GLN A 239 12.34 -19.78 31.40
CA GLN A 239 13.77 -19.78 31.75
C GLN A 239 14.01 -19.28 33.18
N VAL A 240 13.33 -18.22 33.57
CA VAL A 240 13.41 -17.68 34.95
C VAL A 240 12.92 -18.72 35.96
N SER A 241 11.79 -19.37 35.71
CA SER A 241 11.25 -20.42 36.60
C SER A 241 12.21 -21.59 36.76
N LEU A 242 12.85 -22.04 35.65
CA LEU A 242 13.86 -23.12 35.71
C LEU A 242 15.09 -22.70 36.55
N ALA A 243 15.61 -21.48 36.33
CA ALA A 243 16.74 -20.95 37.07
C ALA A 243 16.43 -20.79 38.57
N GLU A 244 15.21 -20.40 38.93
CA GLU A 244 14.75 -20.32 40.35
C GLU A 244 14.69 -21.72 40.98
N GLN A 245 14.24 -22.73 40.24
CA GLN A 245 14.24 -24.11 40.71
C GLN A 245 15.66 -24.65 40.97
N GLU A 246 16.57 -24.42 40.02
CA GLU A 246 17.98 -24.79 40.16
C GLU A 246 18.63 -24.09 41.34
N LEU A 247 18.40 -22.79 41.49
CA LEU A 247 18.91 -22.02 42.63
C LEU A 247 18.41 -22.56 43.99
N LYS A 248 17.15 -22.98 44.01
CA LYS A 248 16.56 -23.59 45.24
C LYS A 248 17.21 -24.93 45.58
N LEU A 249 17.50 -25.76 44.57
CA LEU A 249 18.20 -27.02 44.74
C LEU A 249 19.62 -26.79 45.28
N VAL A 250 20.41 -25.92 44.66
CA VAL A 250 21.77 -25.60 45.08
C VAL A 250 21.78 -25.04 46.52
N LYS A 251 20.85 -24.15 46.89
CA LYS A 251 20.72 -23.66 48.26
C LYS A 251 20.43 -24.76 49.27
N SER A 252 19.61 -25.76 48.90
CA SER A 252 19.31 -26.91 49.78
C SER A 252 20.51 -27.82 49.95
N GLU A 253 21.30 -28.05 48.91
CA GLU A 253 22.55 -28.82 48.98
C GLU A 253 23.60 -28.17 49.88
N ILE A 254 23.84 -26.86 49.69
CA ILE A 254 24.75 -26.08 50.54
C ILE A 254 24.34 -26.13 52.03
N HIS A 255 23.03 -26.04 52.30
CA HIS A 255 22.52 -26.14 53.65
C HIS A 255 22.76 -27.52 54.25
N THR A 256 22.55 -28.57 53.47
CA THR A 256 22.78 -29.96 53.91
C THR A 256 24.27 -30.24 54.20
N ASP A 257 25.17 -29.74 53.37
CA ASP A 257 26.63 -29.90 53.54
C ASP A 257 27.15 -29.12 54.73
N LYS A 258 26.63 -27.93 54.99
CA LYS A 258 26.94 -27.18 56.26
C LYS A 258 26.50 -27.92 57.52
N LEU A 259 25.34 -28.55 57.51
CA LEU A 259 24.87 -29.34 58.65
C LEU A 259 25.73 -30.58 58.84
N LYS A 260 26.23 -31.24 57.81
CA LYS A 260 27.15 -32.38 57.91
C LYS A 260 28.51 -31.98 58.45
N SER A 261 29.06 -30.83 58.08
CA SER A 261 30.36 -30.35 58.57
C SER A 261 30.31 -30.00 60.04
N VAL A 262 29.21 -29.48 60.53
CA VAL A 262 29.02 -29.14 61.98
C VAL A 262 28.81 -30.40 62.89
N ALA A 263 28.37 -31.53 62.30
CA ALA A 263 28.16 -32.80 63.01
C ALA A 263 29.41 -33.67 63.11
N THR A 264 30.51 -33.30 62.48
CA THR A 264 31.79 -34.04 62.43
C THR A 264 32.88 -33.37 63.25
N ASP A 265 32.66 -32.20 63.85
CA ASP A 265 33.44 -31.54 64.83
C ASP A 265 32.85 -31.82 66.24
#